data_d0ee8949d56269aef00a62cb1edde0df
#
_entry.id   d0ee8949d56269aef00a62cb1edde0df
#
_cell.length_a   1.000
_cell.length_b   1.000
_cell.length_c   1.000
_cell.angle_alpha   90.00
_cell.angle_beta   90.00
_cell.angle_gamma   90.00
#
_symmetry.space_group_name_H-M   'P 1'
#
loop_
_entity.id
_entity.type
_entity.pdbx_description
1 polymer ?
#
loop_
_entity_poly.entity_id
_entity_poly.type
_entity_poly.pdbx_seq_one_letter_code
_entity_poly.pdbx_strand_id
1 'polypeptide(L)'
;MRIFYLILCFICLCDLLHAQTVRISYEGDPLTDKERRKIEQTLQYEVEFYAQFGLPDTLNLQLTVFNKREDALVYLNKFNIHPPKSTNGMYISRLQKAIILSREKEYQQGLGVIYHELSHHLTLQITAGRPPIWFNEGLAEYFEHCKV
;
A
#
# COMPACT_ATOMS: atom_id res chain seq x y z
N MET A 1 -20.05 1.66 -44.19
CA MET A 1 -19.77 0.53 -43.28
C MET A 1 -18.38 0.54 -42.64
N ARG A 2 -17.28 0.96 -43.30
CA ARG A 2 -15.93 1.03 -42.75
C ARG A 2 -15.71 2.10 -41.67
N ILE A 3 -16.43 3.21 -41.70
CA ILE A 3 -16.30 4.33 -40.74
C ILE A 3 -16.89 3.93 -39.37
N PHE A 4 -17.92 3.11 -39.34
CA PHE A 4 -18.55 2.68 -38.09
C PHE A 4 -17.64 1.76 -37.24
N TYR A 5 -16.80 0.95 -37.87
CA TYR A 5 -15.84 0.09 -37.18
C TYR A 5 -14.68 0.87 -36.55
N LEU A 6 -14.24 1.97 -37.18
CA LEU A 6 -13.19 2.84 -36.65
C LEU A 6 -13.67 3.60 -35.42
N ILE A 7 -14.91 4.06 -35.37
CA ILE A 7 -15.48 4.74 -34.20
C ILE A 7 -15.69 3.77 -33.05
N LEU A 8 -16.12 2.54 -33.30
CA LEU A 8 -16.28 1.52 -32.27
C LEU A 8 -14.95 1.09 -31.66
N CYS A 9 -13.86 0.96 -32.44
CA CYS A 9 -12.51 0.73 -31.95
C CYS A 9 -11.97 1.90 -31.12
N PHE A 10 -12.30 3.15 -31.46
CA PHE A 10 -11.84 4.30 -30.71
C PHE A 10 -12.58 4.44 -29.38
N ILE A 11 -13.84 4.07 -29.28
CA ILE A 11 -14.62 4.06 -28.04
C ILE A 11 -14.13 2.95 -27.10
N CYS A 12 -13.78 1.76 -27.61
CA CYS A 12 -13.19 0.69 -26.80
C CYS A 12 -11.77 1.01 -26.28
N LEU A 13 -11.02 1.89 -26.94
CA LEU A 13 -9.69 2.30 -26.47
C LEU A 13 -9.74 3.42 -25.42
N CYS A 14 -10.83 4.19 -25.35
CA CYS A 14 -11.00 5.23 -24.33
C CYS A 14 -11.39 4.71 -22.94
N ASP A 15 -11.96 3.52 -22.83
CA ASP A 15 -12.33 2.90 -21.54
C ASP A 15 -11.13 2.32 -20.76
N LEU A 16 -9.93 2.30 -21.34
CA LEU A 16 -8.72 1.72 -20.74
C LEU A 16 -7.84 2.68 -19.95
N LEU A 17 -8.24 3.94 -19.82
CA LEU A 17 -7.47 4.96 -19.08
C LEU A 17 -8.23 5.50 -17.86
N HIS A 18 -8.82 4.62 -17.05
CA HIS A 18 -9.20 5.02 -15.70
C HIS A 18 -7.91 5.07 -14.85
N ALA A 19 -7.31 6.24 -14.78
CA ALA A 19 -6.20 6.48 -13.85
C ALA A 19 -6.76 6.39 -12.42
N GLN A 20 -6.39 5.34 -11.70
CA GLN A 20 -6.75 5.21 -10.30
C GLN A 20 -6.18 6.37 -9.50
N THR A 21 -7.03 6.99 -8.68
CA THR A 21 -6.62 8.06 -7.77
C THR A 21 -6.24 7.47 -6.44
N VAL A 22 -4.95 7.52 -6.11
CA VAL A 22 -4.45 7.09 -4.80
C VAL A 22 -4.18 8.31 -3.94
N ARG A 23 -4.77 8.32 -2.75
CA ARG A 23 -4.53 9.34 -1.72
C ARG A 23 -3.88 8.66 -0.53
N ILE A 24 -2.64 9.08 -0.22
CA ILE A 24 -1.95 8.62 0.99
C ILE A 24 -1.88 9.75 2.01
N SER A 25 -2.29 9.47 3.23
CA SER A 25 -2.14 10.37 4.38
C SER A 25 -1.07 9.83 5.32
N TYR A 26 -0.24 10.73 5.84
CA TYR A 26 0.90 10.40 6.70
C TYR A 26 0.63 10.88 8.12
N GLU A 27 0.91 10.03 9.10
CA GLU A 27 0.81 10.32 10.53
C GLU A 27 2.08 9.86 11.26
N GLY A 28 2.26 10.32 12.51
CA GLY A 28 3.39 9.95 13.36
C GLY A 28 4.64 10.79 13.11
N ASP A 29 5.80 10.16 13.12
CA ASP A 29 7.07 10.86 12.93
C ASP A 29 7.25 11.30 11.47
N PRO A 30 7.87 12.47 11.23
CA PRO A 30 7.97 13.03 9.89
C PRO A 30 8.87 12.18 8.99
N LEU A 31 8.41 12.01 7.75
CA LEU A 31 9.17 11.44 6.64
C LEU A 31 9.92 12.57 5.91
N THR A 32 11.12 12.28 5.45
CA THR A 32 11.84 13.18 4.54
C THR A 32 11.16 13.20 3.17
N ASP A 33 11.38 14.26 2.39
CA ASP A 33 10.85 14.34 1.02
C ASP A 33 11.36 13.20 0.13
N LYS A 34 12.58 12.72 0.38
CA LYS A 34 13.15 11.58 -0.33
C LYS A 34 12.41 10.28 -0.01
N GLU A 35 12.05 10.05 1.25
CA GLU A 35 11.26 8.89 1.68
C GLU A 35 9.86 8.95 1.08
N ARG A 36 9.19 10.08 1.18
CA ARG A 36 7.85 10.27 0.61
C ARG A 36 7.83 9.98 -0.88
N ARG A 37 8.75 10.55 -1.65
CA ARG A 37 8.85 10.30 -3.09
C ARG A 37 9.05 8.81 -3.40
N LYS A 38 9.91 8.11 -2.65
CA LYS A 38 10.11 6.68 -2.86
C LYS A 38 8.87 5.85 -2.52
N ILE A 39 8.18 6.17 -1.42
CA ILE A 39 6.93 5.52 -1.04
C ILE A 39 5.87 5.72 -2.14
N GLU A 40 5.71 6.94 -2.62
CA GLU A 40 4.74 7.27 -3.66
C GLU A 40 5.06 6.61 -5.01
N GLN A 41 6.34 6.54 -5.40
CA GLN A 41 6.78 5.84 -6.61
C GLN A 41 6.50 4.33 -6.54
N THR A 42 6.86 3.68 -5.42
CA THR A 42 6.60 2.26 -5.24
C THR A 42 5.11 1.98 -5.15
N LEU A 43 4.37 2.82 -4.42
CA LEU A 43 2.91 2.70 -4.34
C LEU A 43 2.24 2.82 -5.72
N GLN A 44 2.72 3.73 -6.57
CA GLN A 44 2.23 3.85 -7.94
C GLN A 44 2.47 2.56 -8.72
N TYR A 45 3.66 1.97 -8.61
CA TYR A 45 3.98 0.69 -9.24
C TYR A 45 3.10 -0.46 -8.71
N GLU A 46 2.87 -0.53 -7.40
CA GLU A 46 1.96 -1.49 -6.80
C GLU A 46 0.53 -1.31 -7.35
N VAL A 47 0.03 -0.08 -7.38
CA VAL A 47 -1.31 0.23 -7.89
C VAL A 47 -1.47 -0.18 -9.35
N GLU A 48 -0.48 0.09 -10.21
CA GLU A 48 -0.48 -0.34 -11.61
C GLU A 48 -0.54 -1.86 -11.75
N PHE A 49 0.16 -2.59 -10.87
CA PHE A 49 0.08 -4.03 -10.81
C PHE A 49 -1.31 -4.51 -10.38
N TYR A 50 -1.84 -3.99 -9.28
CA TYR A 50 -3.12 -4.40 -8.73
C TYR A 50 -4.33 -3.93 -9.55
N ALA A 51 -4.19 -2.88 -10.35
CA ALA A 51 -5.22 -2.37 -11.25
C ALA A 51 -5.75 -3.44 -12.19
N GLN A 52 -4.88 -4.35 -12.63
CA GLN A 52 -5.24 -5.47 -13.51
C GLN A 52 -6.22 -6.46 -12.85
N PHE A 53 -6.39 -6.39 -11.54
CA PHE A 53 -7.24 -7.27 -10.75
C PHE A 53 -8.49 -6.58 -10.19
N GLY A 54 -8.81 -5.38 -10.69
CA GLY A 54 -10.03 -4.67 -10.35
C GLY A 54 -9.95 -3.84 -9.07
N LEU A 55 -8.86 -3.09 -8.89
CA LEU A 55 -8.81 -2.07 -7.84
C LEU A 55 -9.91 -1.02 -8.01
N PRO A 56 -10.45 -0.46 -6.92
CA PRO A 56 -11.34 0.69 -6.97
C PRO A 56 -10.68 1.91 -7.61
N ASP A 57 -11.47 2.77 -8.28
CA ASP A 57 -11.00 4.01 -8.92
C ASP A 57 -10.38 4.99 -7.93
N THR A 58 -10.78 4.93 -6.67
CA THR A 58 -10.24 5.78 -5.59
C THR A 58 -9.83 4.94 -4.40
N LEU A 59 -8.57 5.08 -4.00
CA LEU A 59 -7.97 4.42 -2.83
C LEU A 59 -7.56 5.46 -1.81
N ASN A 60 -7.91 5.24 -0.56
CA ASN A 60 -7.47 6.05 0.56
C ASN A 60 -6.60 5.20 1.49
N LEU A 61 -5.33 5.53 1.56
CA LEU A 61 -4.33 4.84 2.37
C LEU A 61 -3.93 5.72 3.55
N GLN A 62 -3.77 5.12 4.72
CA GLN A 62 -3.20 5.80 5.88
C GLN A 62 -1.91 5.09 6.28
N LEU A 63 -0.83 5.85 6.37
CA LEU A 63 0.47 5.37 6.81
C LEU A 63 0.88 6.12 8.07
N THR A 64 1.04 5.38 9.17
CA THR A 64 1.55 5.91 10.43
C THR A 64 2.95 5.35 10.68
N VAL A 65 3.92 6.23 10.90
CA VAL A 65 5.33 5.84 11.04
C VAL A 65 5.87 6.30 12.38
N PHE A 66 6.56 5.42 13.07
CA PHE A 66 7.25 5.73 14.31
C PHE A 66 8.76 5.51 14.17
N ASN A 67 9.55 6.41 14.71
CA ASN A 67 11.00 6.24 14.81
C ASN A 67 11.33 5.22 15.90
N LYS A 68 10.61 5.25 17.02
CA LYS A 68 10.83 4.39 18.18
C LYS A 68 9.66 3.45 18.40
N ARG A 69 9.99 2.20 18.68
CA ARG A 69 8.98 1.16 18.93
C ARG A 69 8.10 1.49 20.15
N GLU A 70 8.67 2.09 21.17
CA GLU A 70 7.95 2.45 22.40
C GLU A 70 6.78 3.38 22.11
N ASP A 71 6.98 4.40 21.24
CA ASP A 71 5.96 5.36 20.85
C ASP A 71 4.84 4.67 20.04
N ALA A 72 5.21 3.74 19.17
CA ALA A 72 4.27 2.92 18.43
C ALA A 72 3.40 2.05 19.37
N LEU A 73 4.00 1.45 20.40
CA LEU A 73 3.27 0.62 21.36
C LEU A 73 2.29 1.45 22.18
N VAL A 74 2.66 2.66 22.60
CA VAL A 74 1.75 3.61 23.26
C VAL A 74 0.57 3.97 22.34
N TYR A 75 0.83 4.21 21.07
CA TYR A 75 -0.21 4.48 20.09
C TYR A 75 -1.15 3.28 19.90
N LEU A 76 -0.60 2.07 19.70
CA LEU A 76 -1.36 0.84 19.48
C LEU A 76 -2.19 0.42 20.67
N ASN A 77 -1.73 0.70 21.89
CA ASN A 77 -2.46 0.41 23.12
C ASN A 77 -3.82 1.13 23.19
N LYS A 78 -3.97 2.30 22.54
CA LYS A 78 -5.26 3.00 22.44
C LYS A 78 -6.32 2.18 21.69
N PHE A 79 -5.89 1.22 20.86
CA PHE A 79 -6.75 0.32 20.08
C PHE A 79 -6.77 -1.09 20.66
N ASN A 80 -6.16 -1.29 21.83
CA ASN A 80 -5.98 -2.61 22.46
C ASN A 80 -5.24 -3.61 21.56
N ILE A 81 -4.18 -3.15 20.87
CA ILE A 81 -3.35 -3.95 19.97
C ILE A 81 -1.96 -4.11 20.58
N HIS A 82 -1.52 -5.38 20.72
CA HIS A 82 -0.25 -5.75 21.31
C HIS A 82 0.55 -6.62 20.33
N PRO A 83 1.37 -6.02 19.45
CA PRO A 83 2.12 -6.78 18.45
C PRO A 83 3.26 -7.59 19.09
N PRO A 84 3.62 -8.75 18.51
CA PRO A 84 4.80 -9.50 18.88
C PRO A 84 6.08 -8.65 18.81
N LYS A 85 7.11 -9.02 19.60
CA LYS A 85 8.39 -8.28 19.61
C LYS A 85 9.11 -8.25 18.26
N SER A 86 8.91 -9.27 17.43
CA SER A 86 9.52 -9.39 16.10
C SER A 86 8.83 -8.56 15.01
N THR A 87 7.64 -8.02 15.27
CA THR A 87 6.88 -7.24 14.30
C THR A 87 7.51 -5.86 14.07
N ASN A 88 7.85 -5.52 12.84
CA ASN A 88 8.40 -4.21 12.46
C ASN A 88 7.34 -3.27 11.84
N GLY A 89 6.34 -3.84 11.18
CA GLY A 89 5.18 -3.16 10.64
C GLY A 89 3.93 -3.99 10.84
N MET A 90 2.77 -3.40 10.61
CA MET A 90 1.50 -4.12 10.59
C MET A 90 0.44 -3.34 9.83
N TYR A 91 -0.35 -4.05 9.05
CA TYR A 91 -1.57 -3.50 8.47
C TYR A 91 -2.79 -3.83 9.33
N ILE A 92 -3.55 -2.82 9.71
CA ILE A 92 -4.77 -3.00 10.51
C ILE A 92 -5.98 -2.77 9.61
N SER A 93 -6.56 -3.86 9.11
CA SER A 93 -7.66 -3.83 8.13
C SER A 93 -8.89 -3.05 8.59
N ARG A 94 -9.29 -3.19 9.88
CA ARG A 94 -10.43 -2.45 10.46
C ARG A 94 -10.24 -0.93 10.49
N LEU A 95 -8.99 -0.44 10.47
CA LEU A 95 -8.63 0.97 10.46
C LEU A 95 -8.16 1.42 9.07
N GLN A 96 -7.99 0.50 8.12
CA GLN A 96 -7.39 0.72 6.79
C GLN A 96 -6.04 1.46 6.88
N LYS A 97 -5.21 1.06 7.84
CA LYS A 97 -4.00 1.77 8.23
C LYS A 97 -2.79 0.83 8.27
N ALA A 98 -1.72 1.23 7.59
CA ALA A 98 -0.39 0.65 7.74
C ALA A 98 0.36 1.38 8.86
N ILE A 99 0.97 0.64 9.77
CA ILE A 99 1.71 1.19 10.90
C ILE A 99 3.12 0.60 10.91
N ILE A 100 4.11 1.46 10.89
CA ILE A 100 5.52 1.09 11.01
C ILE A 100 5.97 1.37 12.44
N LEU A 101 6.43 0.33 13.13
CA LEU A 101 6.67 0.37 14.56
C LEU A 101 8.04 0.94 14.93
N SER A 102 9.03 0.86 14.02
CA SER A 102 10.35 1.45 14.23
C SER A 102 11.09 1.63 12.92
N ARG A 103 11.70 2.80 12.74
CA ARG A 103 12.59 3.12 11.61
C ARG A 103 14.08 3.08 11.99
N GLU A 104 14.43 2.62 13.20
CA GLU A 104 15.82 2.59 13.68
C GLU A 104 16.73 1.65 12.88
N LYS A 105 16.16 0.79 12.01
CA LYS A 105 16.91 -0.07 11.09
C LYS A 105 17.28 0.69 9.82
N GLU A 106 18.29 0.18 9.13
CA GLU A 106 18.81 0.77 7.89
C GLU A 106 17.70 1.24 6.95
N TYR A 107 17.87 2.44 6.40
CA TYR A 107 16.91 3.17 5.56
C TYR A 107 16.16 2.30 4.53
N GLN A 108 16.88 1.39 3.86
CA GLN A 108 16.28 0.53 2.84
C GLN A 108 15.37 -0.56 3.42
N GLN A 109 15.73 -1.12 4.56
CA GLN A 109 14.87 -2.10 5.25
C GLN A 109 13.59 -1.45 5.78
N GLY A 110 13.68 -0.21 6.27
CA GLY A 110 12.51 0.55 6.72
C GLY A 110 11.50 0.84 5.60
N LEU A 111 11.98 1.14 4.37
CA LEU A 111 11.09 1.33 3.22
C LEU A 111 10.45 0.02 2.77
N GLY A 112 11.19 -1.09 2.75
CA GLY A 112 10.64 -2.39 2.40
C GLY A 112 9.45 -2.77 3.28
N VAL A 113 9.56 -2.59 4.59
CA VAL A 113 8.44 -2.82 5.52
C VAL A 113 7.23 -1.95 5.16
N ILE A 114 7.43 -0.69 4.76
CA ILE A 114 6.32 0.17 4.33
C ILE A 114 5.62 -0.41 3.10
N TYR A 115 6.36 -0.84 2.08
CA TYR A 115 5.81 -1.45 0.86
C TYR A 115 5.04 -2.73 1.18
N HIS A 116 5.59 -3.58 2.04
CA HIS A 116 4.93 -4.78 2.54
C HIS A 116 3.55 -4.47 3.14
N GLU A 117 3.48 -3.51 4.06
CA GLU A 117 2.22 -3.17 4.73
C GLU A 117 1.21 -2.46 3.81
N LEU A 118 1.68 -1.68 2.82
CA LEU A 118 0.81 -1.07 1.82
C LEU A 118 0.25 -2.12 0.86
N SER A 119 1.04 -3.13 0.48
CA SER A 119 0.59 -4.25 -0.34
C SER A 119 -0.57 -5.02 0.31
N HIS A 120 -0.57 -5.21 1.61
CA HIS A 120 -1.71 -5.80 2.32
C HIS A 120 -3.01 -5.02 2.11
N HIS A 121 -2.95 -3.69 2.12
CA HIS A 121 -4.15 -2.88 1.82
C HIS A 121 -4.68 -3.17 0.42
N LEU A 122 -3.81 -3.14 -0.59
CA LEU A 122 -4.20 -3.34 -1.99
C LEU A 122 -4.74 -4.76 -2.23
N THR A 123 -4.09 -5.78 -1.65
CA THR A 123 -4.55 -7.17 -1.72
C THR A 123 -5.95 -7.34 -1.13
N LEU A 124 -6.25 -6.68 -0.02
CA LEU A 124 -7.58 -6.71 0.59
C LEU A 124 -8.64 -6.07 -0.29
N GLN A 125 -8.31 -5.02 -1.06
CA GLN A 125 -9.25 -4.38 -1.98
C GLN A 125 -9.66 -5.33 -3.11
N ILE A 126 -8.72 -6.00 -3.77
CA ILE A 126 -9.01 -6.92 -4.90
C ILE A 126 -9.64 -8.25 -4.47
N THR A 127 -9.52 -8.63 -3.18
CA THR A 127 -10.02 -9.91 -2.66
C THR A 127 -11.27 -9.76 -1.79
N ALA A 128 -11.91 -8.59 -1.79
CA ALA A 128 -13.04 -8.27 -0.93
C ALA A 128 -12.77 -8.56 0.57
N GLY A 129 -11.55 -8.28 1.02
CA GLY A 129 -11.13 -8.41 2.41
C GLY A 129 -10.82 -9.83 2.89
N ARG A 130 -10.73 -10.82 1.99
CA ARG A 130 -10.55 -12.24 2.34
C ARG A 130 -9.47 -12.94 1.51
N PRO A 131 -8.22 -12.43 1.46
CA PRO A 131 -7.16 -13.12 0.75
C PRO A 131 -6.73 -14.39 1.48
N PRO A 132 -6.36 -15.47 0.76
CA PRO A 132 -5.59 -16.55 1.35
C PRO A 132 -4.29 -16.03 1.95
N ILE A 133 -3.86 -16.54 3.11
CA ILE A 133 -2.65 -16.04 3.81
C ILE A 133 -1.42 -16.07 2.90
N TRP A 134 -1.16 -17.19 2.21
CA TRP A 134 -0.01 -17.33 1.33
C TRP A 134 0.02 -16.31 0.19
N PHE A 135 -1.17 -15.93 -0.32
CA PHE A 135 -1.28 -14.95 -1.40
C PHE A 135 -1.03 -13.53 -0.87
N ASN A 136 -1.61 -13.20 0.29
CA ASN A 136 -1.44 -11.92 0.94
C ASN A 136 0.03 -11.65 1.32
N GLU A 137 0.66 -12.63 1.98
CA GLU A 137 2.07 -12.54 2.38
C GLU A 137 3.02 -12.61 1.17
N GLY A 138 2.74 -13.47 0.20
CA GLY A 138 3.60 -13.62 -0.98
C GLY A 138 3.66 -12.36 -1.83
N LEU A 139 2.56 -11.63 -2.01
CA LEU A 139 2.56 -10.34 -2.68
C LEU A 139 3.26 -9.27 -1.85
N ALA A 140 3.03 -9.24 -0.53
CA ALA A 140 3.68 -8.29 0.35
C ALA A 140 5.21 -8.47 0.36
N GLU A 141 5.71 -9.70 0.46
CA GLU A 141 7.14 -10.02 0.33
C GLU A 141 7.72 -9.64 -1.04
N TYR A 142 6.96 -9.86 -2.12
CA TYR A 142 7.39 -9.45 -3.46
C TYR A 142 7.64 -7.94 -3.52
N PHE A 143 6.70 -7.13 -3.03
CA PHE A 143 6.83 -5.68 -3.05
C PHE A 143 7.85 -5.15 -2.03
N GLU A 144 8.03 -5.81 -0.89
CA GLU A 144 9.08 -5.48 0.09
C GLU A 144 10.48 -5.45 -0.54
N HIS A 145 10.72 -6.34 -1.50
CA HIS A 145 12.01 -6.48 -2.19
C HIS A 145 12.05 -5.77 -3.55
N CYS A 146 10.99 -5.12 -3.96
CA CYS A 146 10.92 -4.42 -5.24
C CYS A 146 11.84 -3.19 -5.22
N LYS A 147 12.68 -3.07 -6.25
CA LYS A 147 13.57 -1.91 -6.44
C LYS A 147 13.00 -1.07 -7.58
N VAL A 148 12.33 0.01 -7.24
CA VAL A 148 11.84 1.03 -8.17
C VAL A 148 12.81 2.21 -8.22
#